data_71afc2780413d08c91041828a0b5d395
#
_entry.id   71afc2780413d08c91041828a0b5d395
#
_cell.length_a   1.000
_cell.length_b   1.000
_cell.length_c   1.000
_cell.angle_alpha   90.00
_cell.angle_beta   90.00
_cell.angle_gamma   90.00
#
_symmetry.space_group_name_H-M   'P 1'
#
loop_
_entity.id
_entity.type
_entity.pdbx_description
1 polymer ?
#
loop_
_entity_poly.entity_id
_entity_poly.type
_entity_poly.pdbx_seq_one_letter_code
_entity_poly.pdbx_strand_id
1 'polypeptide(L)'
;MSPFLELTKIAEITRQLPQAMQEKGYEIRILMPRFGNINERRNRLHEVIRLSGMNIIIDDNDNPLIIKVASIPAARMQVYFLDNEEYFQRKHVFADKEGKFYADNDERMIFFCKGALETVKKLGWAPDVIHCHGWMSALVPAYLKTTYKDDPTFKHSKIIYSIYENDFKEQLHNDFATKAIMSNMNEQHVEPYKGGTNSALYAGAIHYSDGIVLGSPDIDADVLNNVKNSNKSVLEFDSTADFENYYNFYDEITNDELVDVA
;
A
#
# COMPACT_ATOMS: atom_id res chain seq x y z
N MET A 1 -2.24 -3.84 -10.73
CA MET A 1 -2.04 -2.71 -11.64
C MET A 1 -1.95 -3.21 -13.08
N SER A 2 -2.82 -2.74 -13.94
CA SER A 2 -2.77 -3.02 -15.39
C SER A 2 -1.52 -2.36 -16.03
N PRO A 3 -0.83 -2.96 -17.01
CA PRO A 3 -1.14 -4.25 -17.66
C PRO A 3 -0.48 -5.47 -16.99
N PHE A 4 0.14 -5.32 -15.83
CA PHE A 4 0.90 -6.41 -15.19
C PHE A 4 -0.02 -7.42 -14.51
N LEU A 5 -1.09 -6.94 -13.87
CA LEU A 5 -2.06 -7.73 -13.14
C LEU A 5 -3.45 -7.07 -13.26
N GLU A 6 -4.44 -7.80 -13.78
CA GLU A 6 -5.77 -7.29 -14.10
C GLU A 6 -6.89 -8.03 -13.34
N LEU A 7 -6.63 -8.41 -12.07
CA LEU A 7 -7.56 -9.24 -11.30
C LEU A 7 -8.61 -8.45 -10.49
N THR A 8 -8.42 -7.15 -10.31
CA THR A 8 -9.26 -6.36 -9.39
C THR A 8 -9.50 -4.95 -9.92
N LYS A 9 -10.54 -4.26 -9.40
CA LYS A 9 -10.79 -2.82 -9.66
C LYS A 9 -9.57 -1.95 -9.29
N ILE A 10 -8.81 -2.34 -8.26
CA ILE A 10 -7.56 -1.69 -7.87
C ILE A 10 -6.56 -1.65 -9.05
N ALA A 11 -6.54 -2.68 -9.90
CA ALA A 11 -5.61 -2.74 -11.02
C ALA A 11 -5.83 -1.61 -12.04
N GLU A 12 -7.06 -1.19 -12.23
CA GLU A 12 -7.43 -0.11 -13.14
C GLU A 12 -7.12 1.26 -12.53
N ILE A 13 -7.60 1.54 -11.33
CA ILE A 13 -7.37 2.81 -10.65
C ILE A 13 -5.88 3.09 -10.46
N THR A 14 -5.09 2.10 -10.04
CA THR A 14 -3.64 2.24 -9.86
C THR A 14 -2.87 2.41 -11.16
N ARG A 15 -3.52 2.24 -12.32
CA ARG A 15 -2.97 2.54 -13.65
C ARG A 15 -3.35 3.95 -14.12
N GLN A 16 -4.61 4.33 -13.95
CA GLN A 16 -5.16 5.57 -14.49
C GLN A 16 -4.84 6.79 -13.62
N LEU A 17 -5.04 6.68 -12.30
CA LEU A 17 -4.79 7.77 -11.36
C LEU A 17 -3.34 8.29 -11.39
N PRO A 18 -2.28 7.44 -11.31
CA PRO A 18 -0.92 7.92 -11.42
C PRO A 18 -0.63 8.64 -12.75
N GLN A 19 -1.21 8.17 -13.85
CA GLN A 19 -1.06 8.83 -15.14
C GLN A 19 -1.71 10.22 -15.14
N ALA A 20 -2.93 10.35 -14.63
CA ALA A 20 -3.62 11.63 -14.53
C ALA A 20 -2.86 12.62 -13.64
N MET A 21 -2.31 12.15 -12.52
CA MET A 21 -1.49 12.99 -11.63
C MET A 21 -0.17 13.40 -12.31
N GLN A 22 0.46 12.52 -13.07
CA GLN A 22 1.67 12.87 -13.82
C GLN A 22 1.39 13.95 -14.90
N GLU A 23 0.24 13.89 -15.54
CA GLU A 23 -0.21 14.93 -16.51
C GLU A 23 -0.44 16.29 -15.84
N LYS A 24 -0.73 16.30 -14.52
CA LYS A 24 -0.81 17.50 -13.67
C LYS A 24 0.57 17.97 -13.17
N GLY A 25 1.65 17.27 -13.47
CA GLY A 25 3.02 17.65 -13.11
C GLY A 25 3.59 16.96 -11.86
N TYR A 26 2.87 16.00 -11.26
CA TYR A 26 3.41 15.23 -10.14
C TYR A 26 4.50 14.26 -10.59
N GLU A 27 5.52 14.10 -9.76
CA GLU A 27 6.48 13.00 -9.90
C GLU A 27 5.96 11.75 -9.20
N ILE A 28 5.79 10.66 -9.95
CA ILE A 28 5.13 9.46 -9.46
C ILE A 28 6.10 8.28 -9.36
N ARG A 29 6.01 7.54 -8.27
CA ARG A 29 6.64 6.23 -8.06
C ARG A 29 5.57 5.23 -7.66
N ILE A 30 5.54 4.10 -8.35
CA ILE A 30 4.55 3.03 -8.08
C ILE A 30 5.29 1.82 -7.55
N LEU A 31 4.83 1.28 -6.43
CA LEU A 31 5.35 0.07 -5.82
C LEU A 31 4.27 -0.98 -5.73
N MET A 32 4.58 -2.22 -6.07
CA MET A 32 3.64 -3.35 -5.97
C MET A 32 4.39 -4.67 -5.73
N PRO A 33 3.72 -5.69 -5.14
CA PRO A 33 4.32 -7.02 -5.06
C PRO A 33 4.53 -7.63 -6.45
N ARG A 34 5.62 -8.35 -6.61
CA ARG A 34 5.90 -9.10 -7.84
C ARG A 34 5.21 -10.46 -7.77
N PHE A 35 3.91 -10.51 -7.96
CA PHE A 35 3.17 -11.76 -7.98
C PHE A 35 3.63 -12.70 -9.12
N GLY A 36 3.65 -14.01 -8.85
CA GLY A 36 4.22 -15.02 -9.75
C GLY A 36 3.52 -15.18 -11.10
N ASN A 37 2.28 -14.72 -11.21
CA ASN A 37 1.53 -14.67 -12.47
C ASN A 37 1.91 -13.46 -13.35
N ILE A 38 2.76 -12.55 -12.89
CA ILE A 38 3.29 -11.46 -13.71
C ILE A 38 4.37 -12.00 -14.64
N ASN A 39 4.14 -11.90 -15.93
CA ASN A 39 5.09 -12.37 -16.94
C ASN A 39 6.24 -11.37 -17.11
N GLU A 40 7.42 -11.70 -16.56
CA GLU A 40 8.59 -10.82 -16.58
C GLU A 40 9.10 -10.51 -17.98
N ARG A 41 9.15 -11.52 -18.86
CA ARG A 41 9.65 -11.34 -20.23
C ARG A 41 8.74 -10.43 -21.05
N ARG A 42 7.42 -10.69 -21.00
CA ARG A 42 6.42 -9.89 -21.71
C ARG A 42 6.47 -8.43 -21.27
N ASN A 43 6.61 -8.21 -19.98
CA ASN A 43 6.58 -6.89 -19.37
C ASN A 43 7.98 -6.26 -19.20
N ARG A 44 9.04 -6.94 -19.66
CA ARG A 44 10.43 -6.46 -19.62
C ARG A 44 10.89 -6.05 -18.22
N LEU A 45 10.50 -6.85 -17.20
CA LEU A 45 10.99 -6.63 -15.85
C LEU A 45 12.49 -6.93 -15.80
N HIS A 46 13.23 -6.06 -15.16
CA HIS A 46 14.66 -6.27 -14.89
C HIS A 46 15.01 -5.90 -13.46
N GLU A 47 15.93 -6.60 -12.87
CA GLU A 47 16.39 -6.35 -11.52
C GLU A 47 17.21 -5.06 -11.43
N VAL A 48 16.98 -4.31 -10.37
CA VAL A 48 17.77 -3.12 -10.02
C VAL A 48 18.71 -3.48 -8.88
N ILE A 49 19.91 -3.96 -9.21
CA ILE A 49 20.89 -4.50 -8.25
C ILE A 49 21.18 -3.53 -7.10
N ARG A 50 21.29 -2.23 -7.37
CA ARG A 50 21.55 -1.22 -6.33
C ARG A 50 20.44 -1.09 -5.28
N LEU A 51 19.22 -1.50 -5.61
CA LEU A 51 18.06 -1.48 -4.72
C LEU A 51 17.79 -2.85 -4.08
N SER A 52 18.27 -3.92 -4.69
CA SER A 52 18.10 -5.29 -4.21
C SER A 52 19.04 -5.63 -3.04
N GLY A 53 18.81 -6.78 -2.42
CA GLY A 53 19.68 -7.35 -1.38
C GLY A 53 19.48 -6.76 0.01
N MET A 54 18.39 -6.03 0.26
CA MET A 54 17.95 -5.69 1.61
C MET A 54 17.29 -6.90 2.25
N ASN A 55 17.51 -7.12 3.56
CA ASN A 55 16.78 -8.11 4.33
C ASN A 55 15.59 -7.47 5.05
N ILE A 56 14.42 -8.02 4.86
CA ILE A 56 13.22 -7.66 5.61
C ILE A 56 13.02 -8.68 6.72
N ILE A 57 13.20 -8.25 7.95
CA ILE A 57 13.08 -9.12 9.13
C ILE A 57 11.60 -9.24 9.52
N ILE A 58 11.11 -10.48 9.62
CA ILE A 58 9.78 -10.82 10.11
C ILE A 58 9.96 -12.00 11.08
N ASP A 59 9.52 -11.83 12.32
CA ASP A 59 9.60 -12.87 13.34
C ASP A 59 11.00 -13.54 13.41
N ASP A 60 12.04 -12.71 13.52
CA ASP A 60 13.48 -13.10 13.56
C ASP A 60 14.00 -13.83 12.29
N ASN A 61 13.20 -13.91 11.23
CA ASN A 61 13.61 -14.49 9.97
C ASN A 61 14.02 -13.40 8.95
N ASP A 62 15.14 -13.65 8.28
CA ASP A 62 15.64 -12.82 7.20
C ASP A 62 14.95 -13.16 5.89
N ASN A 63 14.31 -12.16 5.28
CA ASN A 63 13.64 -12.32 4.00
C ASN A 63 14.29 -11.38 2.97
N PRO A 64 15.06 -11.90 2.00
CA PRO A 64 15.74 -11.07 1.01
C PRO A 64 14.74 -10.35 0.11
N LEU A 65 14.91 -9.04 -0.04
CA LEU A 65 14.12 -8.20 -0.92
C LEU A 65 14.87 -7.97 -2.23
N ILE A 66 14.26 -8.40 -3.33
CA ILE A 66 14.70 -8.13 -4.69
C ILE A 66 13.78 -7.08 -5.31
N ILE A 67 14.37 -6.07 -5.92
CA ILE A 67 13.63 -5.03 -6.62
C ILE A 67 13.77 -5.18 -8.12
N LYS A 68 12.64 -5.37 -8.80
CA LYS A 68 12.56 -5.35 -10.26
C LYS A 68 11.81 -4.12 -10.72
N VAL A 69 12.11 -3.64 -11.92
CA VAL A 69 11.47 -2.45 -12.50
C VAL A 69 10.97 -2.78 -13.90
N ALA A 70 9.81 -2.25 -14.22
CA ALA A 70 9.32 -2.14 -15.58
C ALA A 70 8.77 -0.74 -15.84
N SER A 71 8.83 -0.32 -17.09
CA SER A 71 8.27 0.95 -17.52
C SER A 71 6.92 0.73 -18.21
N ILE A 72 6.03 1.67 -18.05
CA ILE A 72 4.81 1.81 -18.86
C ILE A 72 5.09 2.92 -19.89
N PRO A 73 5.52 2.58 -21.12
CA PRO A 73 6.05 3.57 -22.06
C PRO A 73 5.05 4.67 -22.41
N ALA A 74 3.78 4.30 -22.60
CA ALA A 74 2.71 5.22 -22.96
C ALA A 74 2.46 6.32 -21.92
N ALA A 75 2.76 6.01 -20.63
CA ALA A 75 2.59 6.92 -19.51
C ALA A 75 3.92 7.43 -18.94
N ARG A 76 5.07 7.02 -19.49
CA ARG A 76 6.41 7.35 -18.98
C ARG A 76 6.59 7.07 -17.47
N MET A 77 5.86 6.09 -16.94
CA MET A 77 5.89 5.72 -15.53
C MET A 77 6.77 4.51 -15.29
N GLN A 78 7.44 4.49 -14.14
CA GLN A 78 8.17 3.34 -13.63
C GLN A 78 7.39 2.65 -12.52
N VAL A 79 7.34 1.33 -12.56
CA VAL A 79 6.73 0.48 -11.54
C VAL A 79 7.83 -0.36 -10.91
N TYR A 80 7.94 -0.28 -9.60
CA TYR A 80 8.88 -1.04 -8.77
C TYR A 80 8.17 -2.26 -8.22
N PHE A 81 8.69 -3.43 -8.53
CA PHE A 81 8.15 -4.71 -8.08
C PHE A 81 9.01 -5.23 -6.93
N LEU A 82 8.38 -5.43 -5.80
CA LEU A 82 8.99 -6.04 -4.63
C LEU A 82 8.86 -7.55 -4.75
N ASP A 83 9.99 -8.23 -4.89
CA ASP A 83 10.05 -9.67 -5.12
C ASP A 83 10.73 -10.40 -3.96
N ASN A 84 10.20 -11.55 -3.64
CA ASN A 84 10.77 -12.56 -2.78
C ASN A 84 10.28 -13.91 -3.28
N GLU A 85 11.20 -14.87 -3.43
CA GLU A 85 10.91 -16.15 -4.05
C GLU A 85 9.82 -16.92 -3.31
N GLU A 86 9.88 -16.95 -1.98
CA GLU A 86 8.96 -17.70 -1.15
C GLU A 86 7.58 -17.05 -1.08
N TYR A 87 7.53 -15.73 -0.97
CA TYR A 87 6.28 -15.01 -0.77
C TYR A 87 5.50 -14.75 -2.06
N PHE A 88 6.18 -14.41 -3.16
CA PHE A 88 5.48 -13.88 -4.34
C PHE A 88 5.59 -14.73 -5.59
N GLN A 89 6.56 -15.65 -5.71
CA GLN A 89 6.72 -16.45 -6.93
C GLN A 89 5.75 -17.64 -7.00
N ARG A 90 4.50 -17.43 -6.61
CA ARG A 90 3.42 -18.42 -6.64
C ARG A 90 2.51 -18.18 -7.85
N LYS A 91 1.90 -19.25 -8.34
CA LYS A 91 1.02 -19.21 -9.52
C LYS A 91 -0.23 -18.37 -9.28
N HIS A 92 -0.76 -18.37 -8.06
CA HIS A 92 -1.96 -17.63 -7.66
C HIS A 92 -1.59 -16.51 -6.67
N VAL A 93 -2.44 -15.48 -6.57
CA VAL A 93 -2.09 -14.25 -5.85
C VAL A 93 -2.24 -14.38 -4.33
N PHE A 94 -3.44 -14.70 -3.83
CA PHE A 94 -3.74 -14.75 -2.40
C PHE A 94 -4.26 -16.10 -1.90
N ALA A 95 -4.60 -16.98 -2.81
CA ALA A 95 -5.14 -18.31 -2.51
C ALA A 95 -4.52 -19.33 -3.45
N ASP A 96 -4.60 -20.60 -3.11
CA ASP A 96 -4.17 -21.70 -3.99
C ASP A 96 -5.19 -21.98 -5.10
N LYS A 97 -4.96 -23.04 -5.87
CA LYS A 97 -5.83 -23.43 -6.98
C LYS A 97 -7.21 -23.92 -6.52
N GLU A 98 -7.35 -24.35 -5.28
CA GLU A 98 -8.59 -24.75 -4.62
C GLU A 98 -9.34 -23.56 -4.00
N GLY A 99 -8.76 -22.34 -4.05
CA GLY A 99 -9.32 -21.15 -3.45
C GLY A 99 -9.02 -21.00 -1.95
N LYS A 100 -8.15 -21.85 -1.40
CA LYS A 100 -7.73 -21.75 0.00
C LYS A 100 -6.74 -20.60 0.16
N PHE A 101 -7.09 -19.66 1.02
CA PHE A 101 -6.25 -18.51 1.36
C PHE A 101 -4.89 -18.96 1.91
N TYR A 102 -3.80 -18.35 1.45
CA TYR A 102 -2.47 -18.71 1.92
C TYR A 102 -2.29 -18.36 3.39
N ALA A 103 -1.77 -19.31 4.16
CA ALA A 103 -1.61 -19.16 5.61
C ALA A 103 -0.60 -18.05 5.99
N ASP A 104 0.33 -17.73 5.10
CA ASP A 104 1.38 -16.73 5.27
C ASP A 104 1.06 -15.38 4.59
N ASN A 105 -0.20 -15.11 4.27
CA ASN A 105 -0.60 -13.83 3.69
C ASN A 105 -0.35 -12.64 4.63
N ASP A 106 -0.31 -12.87 5.94
CA ASP A 106 0.12 -11.91 6.96
C ASP A 106 1.59 -11.50 6.78
N GLU A 107 2.50 -12.47 6.67
CA GLU A 107 3.92 -12.21 6.46
C GLU A 107 4.18 -11.56 5.10
N ARG A 108 3.46 -11.97 4.07
CA ARG A 108 3.52 -11.38 2.72
C ARG A 108 3.13 -9.90 2.74
N MET A 109 2.09 -9.54 3.50
CA MET A 109 1.67 -8.16 3.70
C MET A 109 2.73 -7.37 4.49
N ILE A 110 3.23 -7.92 5.60
CA ILE A 110 4.29 -7.31 6.40
C ILE A 110 5.54 -7.06 5.55
N PHE A 111 5.97 -8.08 4.80
CA PHE A 111 7.11 -7.98 3.89
C PHE A 111 6.93 -6.85 2.88
N PHE A 112 5.77 -6.79 2.23
CA PHE A 112 5.48 -5.76 1.24
C PHE A 112 5.51 -4.36 1.86
N CYS A 113 4.84 -4.15 3.00
CA CYS A 113 4.77 -2.84 3.64
C CYS A 113 6.14 -2.35 4.11
N LYS A 114 6.92 -3.20 4.80
CA LYS A 114 8.30 -2.88 5.21
C LYS A 114 9.20 -2.64 4.00
N GLY A 115 9.16 -3.55 3.03
CA GLY A 115 9.99 -3.49 1.82
C GLY A 115 9.71 -2.26 0.96
N ALA A 116 8.45 -1.82 0.88
CA ALA A 116 8.07 -0.61 0.15
C ALA A 116 8.73 0.63 0.75
N LEU A 117 8.66 0.81 2.07
CA LEU A 117 9.24 1.95 2.77
C LEU A 117 10.77 1.93 2.68
N GLU A 118 11.41 0.80 2.90
CA GLU A 118 12.87 0.67 2.75
C GLU A 118 13.33 0.94 1.29
N THR A 119 12.53 0.55 0.30
CA THR A 119 12.81 0.86 -1.10
C THR A 119 12.76 2.35 -1.37
N VAL A 120 11.76 3.08 -0.87
CA VAL A 120 11.64 4.54 -1.02
C VAL A 120 12.81 5.25 -0.36
N LYS A 121 13.22 4.84 0.84
CA LYS A 121 14.42 5.36 1.52
C LYS A 121 15.67 5.15 0.67
N LYS A 122 15.86 3.94 0.15
CA LYS A 122 17.04 3.61 -0.67
C LYS A 122 17.05 4.32 -2.02
N LEU A 123 15.90 4.72 -2.53
CA LEU A 123 15.78 5.59 -3.71
C LEU A 123 16.24 7.02 -3.40
N GLY A 124 16.26 7.44 -2.13
CA GLY A 124 16.62 8.81 -1.73
C GLY A 124 15.58 9.83 -2.21
N TRP A 125 14.32 9.45 -2.27
CA TRP A 125 13.22 10.28 -2.74
C TRP A 125 12.18 10.45 -1.63
N ALA A 126 11.95 11.70 -1.22
CA ALA A 126 10.97 12.03 -0.17
C ALA A 126 9.62 12.40 -0.82
N PRO A 127 8.58 11.56 -0.69
CA PRO A 127 7.28 11.85 -1.25
C PRO A 127 6.49 12.85 -0.38
N ASP A 128 5.77 13.77 -1.02
CA ASP A 128 4.82 14.66 -0.31
C ASP A 128 3.55 13.87 0.07
N VAL A 129 3.10 12.96 -0.80
CA VAL A 129 1.93 12.10 -0.59
C VAL A 129 2.30 10.63 -0.78
N ILE A 130 1.89 9.79 0.17
CA ILE A 130 1.94 8.34 0.07
C ILE A 130 0.51 7.83 0.00
N HIS A 131 0.09 7.37 -1.20
CA HIS A 131 -1.24 6.84 -1.41
C HIS A 131 -1.24 5.32 -1.41
N CYS A 132 -1.86 4.72 -0.41
CA CYS A 132 -1.97 3.29 -0.19
C CYS A 132 -3.29 2.74 -0.75
N HIS A 133 -3.24 1.56 -1.38
CA HIS A 133 -4.41 0.93 -2.00
C HIS A 133 -4.62 -0.50 -1.51
N GLY A 134 -5.78 -0.76 -0.91
CA GLY A 134 -6.22 -2.09 -0.50
C GLY A 134 -5.43 -2.71 0.66
N TRP A 135 -5.87 -3.86 1.11
CA TRP A 135 -5.43 -4.49 2.35
C TRP A 135 -3.92 -4.80 2.43
N MET A 136 -3.28 -5.17 1.30
CA MET A 136 -1.84 -5.47 1.27
C MET A 136 -0.95 -4.29 1.69
N SER A 137 -1.45 -3.07 1.66
CA SER A 137 -0.74 -1.86 2.07
C SER A 137 -1.16 -1.33 3.44
N ALA A 138 -2.04 -2.04 4.16
CA ALA A 138 -2.71 -1.51 5.35
C ALA A 138 -1.77 -1.19 6.53
N LEU A 139 -0.59 -1.81 6.61
CA LEU A 139 0.40 -1.50 7.65
C LEU A 139 1.28 -0.27 7.34
N VAL A 140 1.31 0.19 6.09
CA VAL A 140 2.14 1.34 5.69
C VAL A 140 1.83 2.59 6.53
N PRO A 141 0.55 2.98 6.75
CA PRO A 141 0.22 4.14 7.59
C PRO A 141 0.75 4.02 9.02
N ALA A 142 0.59 2.85 9.65
CA ALA A 142 1.09 2.62 11.01
C ALA A 142 2.61 2.74 11.09
N TYR A 143 3.34 2.14 10.16
CA TYR A 143 4.80 2.23 10.12
C TYR A 143 5.28 3.67 9.94
N LEU A 144 4.64 4.45 9.08
CA LEU A 144 4.97 5.85 8.85
C LEU A 144 4.72 6.73 10.09
N LYS A 145 3.62 6.51 10.80
CA LYS A 145 3.28 7.30 12.00
C LYS A 145 3.99 6.80 13.28
N THR A 146 4.75 5.71 13.22
CA THR A 146 5.48 5.14 14.37
C THR A 146 6.97 5.00 14.08
N THR A 147 7.40 3.92 13.45
CA THR A 147 8.81 3.59 13.20
C THR A 147 9.53 4.66 12.38
N TYR A 148 8.86 5.19 11.35
CA TYR A 148 9.43 6.18 10.42
C TYR A 148 8.99 7.62 10.71
N LYS A 149 8.33 7.88 11.84
CA LYS A 149 7.76 9.20 12.17
C LYS A 149 8.77 10.34 12.02
N ASP A 150 10.00 10.12 12.47
CA ASP A 150 11.07 11.13 12.47
C ASP A 150 12.08 10.92 11.33
N ASP A 151 11.83 9.96 10.42
CA ASP A 151 12.72 9.69 9.28
C ASP A 151 12.65 10.87 8.29
N PRO A 152 13.80 11.46 7.92
CA PRO A 152 13.83 12.61 7.00
C PRO A 152 13.14 12.38 5.66
N THR A 153 13.03 11.12 5.22
CA THR A 153 12.35 10.77 3.96
C THR A 153 10.84 10.92 4.06
N PHE A 154 10.26 10.66 5.24
CA PHE A 154 8.80 10.52 5.39
C PHE A 154 8.14 11.53 6.35
N LYS A 155 8.92 12.20 7.20
CA LYS A 155 8.38 13.05 8.27
C LYS A 155 7.41 14.14 7.82
N HIS A 156 7.44 14.52 6.55
CA HIS A 156 6.55 15.51 5.95
C HIS A 156 5.51 14.89 5.00
N SER A 157 5.54 13.56 4.81
CA SER A 157 4.61 12.89 3.93
C SER A 157 3.22 12.83 4.53
N LYS A 158 2.22 13.17 3.72
CA LYS A 158 0.80 12.91 4.03
C LYS A 158 0.42 11.52 3.53
N ILE A 159 -0.41 10.84 4.30
CA ILE A 159 -0.81 9.47 4.05
C ILE A 159 -2.27 9.41 3.67
N ILE A 160 -2.55 8.97 2.45
CA ILE A 160 -3.90 8.75 1.94
C ILE A 160 -4.12 7.25 1.77
N TYR A 161 -5.27 6.78 2.19
CA TYR A 161 -5.60 5.36 2.12
C TYR A 161 -6.92 5.12 1.37
N SER A 162 -6.85 4.36 0.26
CA SER A 162 -8.04 3.92 -0.48
C SER A 162 -8.56 2.60 0.02
N ILE A 163 -9.85 2.61 0.41
CA ILE A 163 -10.61 1.45 0.87
C ILE A 163 -11.45 0.91 -0.28
N TYR A 164 -11.48 -0.41 -0.40
CA TYR A 164 -12.26 -1.12 -1.41
C TYR A 164 -13.24 -2.10 -0.74
N GLU A 165 -14.07 -2.77 -1.55
CA GLU A 165 -14.86 -3.89 -1.09
C GLU A 165 -14.00 -4.99 -0.44
N ASN A 166 -14.60 -5.85 0.36
CA ASN A 166 -13.88 -6.93 1.05
C ASN A 166 -13.17 -7.86 0.05
N ASP A 167 -11.84 -7.89 0.13
CA ASP A 167 -11.00 -8.71 -0.75
C ASP A 167 -10.90 -10.17 -0.27
N PHE A 168 -11.15 -10.45 1.03
CA PHE A 168 -11.11 -11.79 1.62
C PHE A 168 -12.02 -11.87 2.85
N LYS A 169 -12.51 -13.09 3.14
CA LYS A 169 -13.39 -13.39 4.29
C LYS A 169 -12.68 -14.11 5.42
N GLU A 170 -11.51 -14.62 5.13
CA GLU A 170 -10.66 -15.33 6.06
C GLU A 170 -10.05 -14.37 7.09
N GLN A 171 -9.34 -14.93 8.03
CA GLN A 171 -8.59 -14.19 9.04
C GLN A 171 -7.10 -14.46 8.83
N LEU A 172 -6.28 -13.44 8.97
CA LEU A 172 -4.83 -13.60 9.04
C LEU A 172 -4.43 -14.39 10.29
N HIS A 173 -3.21 -14.86 10.36
CA HIS A 173 -2.73 -15.65 11.50
C HIS A 173 -2.91 -14.90 12.82
N ASN A 174 -3.19 -15.62 13.90
CA ASN A 174 -3.51 -15.01 15.21
C ASN A 174 -2.39 -14.14 15.78
N ASP A 175 -1.14 -14.42 15.45
CA ASP A 175 0.05 -13.66 15.87
C ASP A 175 0.44 -12.55 14.86
N PHE A 176 -0.35 -12.33 13.82
CA PHE A 176 -0.13 -11.32 12.80
C PHE A 176 0.24 -9.96 13.41
N ALA A 177 -0.54 -9.47 14.37
CA ALA A 177 -0.31 -8.18 14.99
C ALA A 177 1.07 -8.10 15.68
N THR A 178 1.50 -9.19 16.34
CA THR A 178 2.82 -9.27 16.97
C THR A 178 3.95 -9.29 15.94
N LYS A 179 3.81 -10.07 14.87
CA LYS A 179 4.78 -10.12 13.76
C LYS A 179 4.92 -8.76 13.04
N ALA A 180 3.85 -7.96 13.03
CA ALA A 180 3.85 -6.64 12.41
C ALA A 180 4.66 -5.59 13.20
N ILE A 181 4.97 -5.82 14.47
CA ILE A 181 5.72 -4.88 15.31
C ILE A 181 7.12 -4.65 14.72
N MET A 182 7.50 -3.38 14.63
CA MET A 182 8.84 -2.93 14.27
C MET A 182 9.50 -2.20 15.43
N SER A 183 10.78 -1.82 15.27
CA SER A 183 11.47 -0.94 16.19
C SER A 183 10.64 0.34 16.44
N ASN A 184 10.60 0.80 17.69
CA ASN A 184 9.78 1.93 18.15
C ASN A 184 8.26 1.68 18.16
N MET A 185 7.81 0.44 17.90
CA MET A 185 6.42 0.03 18.07
C MET A 185 6.23 -0.87 19.29
N ASN A 186 5.00 -0.93 19.77
CA ASN A 186 4.55 -1.84 20.81
C ASN A 186 3.15 -2.37 20.50
N GLU A 187 2.58 -3.21 21.36
CA GLU A 187 1.27 -3.81 21.15
C GLU A 187 0.13 -2.79 20.96
N GLN A 188 0.22 -1.61 21.58
CA GLN A 188 -0.80 -0.57 21.45
C GLN A 188 -0.87 -0.02 20.00
N HIS A 189 0.28 0.05 19.32
CA HIS A 189 0.32 0.52 17.93
C HIS A 189 -0.32 -0.46 16.94
N VAL A 190 -0.39 -1.73 17.28
CA VAL A 190 -1.02 -2.76 16.43
C VAL A 190 -2.41 -3.17 16.91
N GLU A 191 -2.89 -2.59 18.03
CA GLU A 191 -4.23 -2.85 18.57
C GLU A 191 -5.36 -2.66 17.54
N PRO A 192 -5.36 -1.59 16.70
CA PRO A 192 -6.40 -1.41 15.68
C PRO A 192 -6.49 -2.53 14.63
N TYR A 193 -5.40 -3.30 14.47
CA TYR A 193 -5.30 -4.42 13.51
C TYR A 193 -5.67 -5.78 14.11
N LYS A 194 -5.96 -5.84 15.42
CA LYS A 194 -6.29 -7.11 16.08
C LYS A 194 -7.46 -7.81 15.42
N GLY A 195 -7.35 -9.13 15.36
CA GLY A 195 -8.30 -9.99 14.67
C GLY A 195 -7.90 -10.31 13.23
N GLY A 196 -7.05 -9.52 12.58
CA GLY A 196 -6.51 -9.83 11.25
C GLY A 196 -7.57 -10.02 10.15
N THR A 197 -8.79 -9.53 10.36
CA THR A 197 -9.86 -9.52 9.36
C THR A 197 -9.66 -8.35 8.39
N ASN A 198 -10.25 -8.41 7.21
CA ASN A 198 -10.19 -7.30 6.26
C ASN A 198 -10.66 -5.97 6.91
N SER A 199 -11.76 -6.01 7.69
CA SER A 199 -12.27 -4.83 8.39
C SER A 199 -11.30 -4.31 9.46
N ALA A 200 -10.60 -5.20 10.19
CA ALA A 200 -9.58 -4.80 11.16
C ALA A 200 -8.36 -4.15 10.48
N LEU A 201 -7.93 -4.68 9.32
CA LEU A 201 -6.86 -4.07 8.55
C LEU A 201 -7.21 -2.66 8.10
N TYR A 202 -8.44 -2.46 7.62
CA TYR A 202 -8.93 -1.14 7.24
C TYR A 202 -9.07 -0.21 8.45
N ALA A 203 -9.55 -0.71 9.59
CA ALA A 203 -9.63 0.09 10.83
C ALA A 203 -8.26 0.63 11.25
N GLY A 204 -7.23 -0.21 11.23
CA GLY A 204 -5.86 0.19 11.49
C GLY A 204 -5.32 1.21 10.48
N ALA A 205 -5.55 0.98 9.19
CA ALA A 205 -5.14 1.90 8.15
C ALA A 205 -5.84 3.26 8.27
N ILE A 206 -7.15 3.29 8.52
CA ILE A 206 -7.92 4.50 8.78
C ILE A 206 -7.34 5.26 9.98
N HIS A 207 -7.04 4.56 11.07
CA HIS A 207 -6.51 5.17 12.29
C HIS A 207 -5.24 6.01 12.03
N TYR A 208 -4.33 5.49 11.22
CA TYR A 208 -3.02 6.10 10.98
C TYR A 208 -2.91 6.96 9.72
N SER A 209 -3.93 7.02 8.86
CA SER A 209 -3.90 7.84 7.64
C SER A 209 -4.30 9.29 7.91
N ASP A 210 -3.91 10.20 7.05
CA ASP A 210 -4.29 11.62 7.10
C ASP A 210 -5.59 11.88 6.30
N GLY A 211 -5.80 11.15 5.21
CA GLY A 211 -7.02 11.20 4.41
C GLY A 211 -7.46 9.83 3.93
N ILE A 212 -8.76 9.67 3.65
CA ILE A 212 -9.38 8.42 3.23
C ILE A 212 -10.07 8.61 1.88
N VAL A 213 -9.93 7.59 1.03
CA VAL A 213 -10.67 7.53 -0.24
C VAL A 213 -11.57 6.29 -0.23
N LEU A 214 -12.85 6.46 -0.53
CA LEU A 214 -13.75 5.35 -0.78
C LEU A 214 -13.58 4.93 -2.24
N GLY A 215 -12.87 3.84 -2.49
CA GLY A 215 -12.50 3.36 -3.83
C GLY A 215 -13.53 2.41 -4.47
N SER A 216 -14.63 2.08 -3.75
CA SER A 216 -15.72 1.21 -4.19
C SER A 216 -17.04 1.68 -3.61
N PRO A 217 -18.17 1.48 -4.31
CA PRO A 217 -19.50 1.77 -3.74
C PRO A 217 -19.93 0.73 -2.69
N ASP A 218 -19.36 -0.48 -2.74
CA ASP A 218 -19.76 -1.64 -1.94
C ASP A 218 -18.80 -1.88 -0.77
N ILE A 219 -18.65 -0.88 0.11
CA ILE A 219 -17.81 -0.99 1.30
C ILE A 219 -18.65 -1.46 2.49
N ASP A 220 -18.11 -2.38 3.29
CA ASP A 220 -18.78 -2.92 4.48
C ASP A 220 -19.21 -1.82 5.46
N ALA A 221 -20.39 -1.98 6.04
CA ALA A 221 -20.98 -1.01 6.96
C ALA A 221 -20.10 -0.72 8.18
N ASP A 222 -19.41 -1.72 8.72
CA ASP A 222 -18.50 -1.55 9.86
C ASP A 222 -17.29 -0.69 9.48
N VAL A 223 -16.76 -0.87 8.27
CA VAL A 223 -15.66 -0.05 7.74
C VAL A 223 -16.13 1.39 7.52
N LEU A 224 -17.32 1.59 6.92
CA LEU A 224 -17.90 2.93 6.75
C LEU A 224 -18.15 3.62 8.10
N ASN A 225 -18.55 2.88 9.14
CA ASN A 225 -18.70 3.44 10.48
C ASN A 225 -17.35 3.89 11.06
N ASN A 226 -16.28 3.11 10.84
CA ASN A 226 -14.92 3.50 11.24
C ASN A 226 -14.47 4.79 10.50
N VAL A 227 -14.77 4.91 9.21
CA VAL A 227 -14.46 6.12 8.44
C VAL A 227 -15.21 7.32 9.03
N LYS A 228 -16.52 7.24 9.24
CA LYS A 228 -17.34 8.32 9.81
C LYS A 228 -16.85 8.77 11.19
N ASN A 229 -16.40 7.83 12.03
CA ASN A 229 -15.94 8.12 13.39
C ASN A 229 -14.48 8.60 13.43
N SER A 230 -13.74 8.57 12.32
CA SER A 230 -12.33 8.95 12.27
C SER A 230 -12.10 10.46 12.29
N ASN A 231 -13.11 11.26 11.96
CA ASN A 231 -13.03 12.72 11.77
C ASN A 231 -11.97 13.16 10.76
N LYS A 232 -11.68 12.34 9.75
CA LYS A 232 -10.71 12.61 8.70
C LYS A 232 -11.39 13.12 7.44
N SER A 233 -10.66 13.86 6.60
CA SER A 233 -11.12 14.18 5.25
C SER A 233 -11.34 12.91 4.44
N VAL A 234 -12.47 12.86 3.74
CA VAL A 234 -12.90 11.69 2.97
C VAL A 234 -13.24 12.11 1.55
N LEU A 235 -12.59 11.45 0.59
CA LEU A 235 -13.01 11.51 -0.81
C LEU A 235 -13.99 10.37 -1.07
N GLU A 236 -15.24 10.73 -1.34
CA GLU A 236 -16.32 9.79 -1.65
C GLU A 236 -16.09 9.08 -3.00
N PHE A 237 -16.68 7.89 -3.13
CA PHE A 237 -16.60 7.14 -4.38
C PHE A 237 -17.24 7.91 -5.53
N ASP A 238 -16.49 8.04 -6.62
CA ASP A 238 -16.97 8.60 -7.88
C ASP A 238 -16.79 7.59 -9.01
N SER A 239 -17.90 7.25 -9.68
CA SER A 239 -17.91 6.31 -10.79
C SER A 239 -17.49 6.95 -12.13
N THR A 240 -17.36 8.26 -12.19
CA THR A 240 -17.07 8.99 -13.43
C THR A 240 -15.62 8.86 -13.89
N ALA A 241 -14.74 8.32 -13.04
CA ALA A 241 -13.30 8.28 -13.26
C ALA A 241 -12.69 9.67 -13.56
N ASP A 242 -13.29 10.71 -12.99
CA ASP A 242 -12.72 12.05 -12.99
C ASP A 242 -11.68 12.17 -11.88
N PHE A 243 -10.42 12.23 -12.27
CA PHE A 243 -9.30 12.35 -11.33
C PHE A 243 -9.06 13.77 -10.83
N GLU A 244 -9.84 14.75 -11.24
CA GLU A 244 -9.79 16.12 -10.70
C GLU A 244 -10.12 16.14 -9.21
N ASN A 245 -11.07 15.31 -8.77
CA ASN A 245 -11.43 15.15 -7.36
C ASN A 245 -10.25 14.63 -6.53
N TYR A 246 -9.44 13.71 -7.06
CA TYR A 246 -8.22 13.24 -6.40
C TYR A 246 -7.15 14.33 -6.32
N TYR A 247 -6.98 15.10 -7.39
CA TYR A 247 -6.05 16.22 -7.41
C TYR A 247 -6.37 17.22 -6.31
N ASN A 248 -7.64 17.67 -6.26
CA ASN A 248 -8.11 18.62 -5.26
C ASN A 248 -7.98 18.06 -3.84
N PHE A 249 -8.24 16.77 -3.64
CA PHE A 249 -8.09 16.11 -2.36
C PHE A 249 -6.63 16.01 -1.90
N TYR A 250 -5.69 15.76 -2.83
CA TYR A 250 -4.26 15.79 -2.49
C TYR A 250 -3.81 17.19 -2.09
N ASP A 251 -4.27 18.20 -2.79
CA ASP A 251 -3.98 19.60 -2.50
C ASP A 251 -4.54 20.01 -1.12
N GLU A 252 -5.78 19.66 -0.82
CA GLU A 252 -6.41 19.86 0.49
C GLU A 252 -5.55 19.24 1.61
N ILE A 253 -5.26 17.93 1.52
CA ILE A 253 -4.53 17.21 2.57
C ILE A 253 -3.10 17.72 2.77
N THR A 254 -2.45 18.21 1.72
CA THR A 254 -1.08 18.74 1.83
C THR A 254 -1.03 20.19 2.34
N ASN A 255 -2.08 20.99 2.13
CA ASN A 255 -2.13 22.39 2.51
C ASN A 255 -2.69 22.64 3.94
N ASP A 256 -3.33 21.65 4.57
CA ASP A 256 -3.93 21.79 5.91
C ASP A 256 -2.93 22.24 7.01
N GLU A 257 -1.64 22.06 6.83
CA GLU A 257 -0.62 22.53 7.79
C GLU A 257 -0.32 24.03 7.72
N LEU A 258 -0.76 24.73 6.66
CA LEU A 258 -0.48 26.17 6.52
C LEU A 258 -1.43 27.06 7.33
N VAL A 259 -2.52 26.48 7.86
CA VAL A 259 -3.53 27.24 8.61
C VAL A 259 -3.23 27.30 10.12
N ASP A 260 -2.46 26.35 10.66
CA ASP A 260 -2.16 26.29 12.12
C ASP A 260 -0.90 27.07 12.54
N VAL A 261 -0.25 27.80 11.63
CA VAL A 261 0.99 28.57 11.90
C VAL A 261 0.80 30.10 11.69
N ALA A 262 -0.45 30.56 11.56
CA ALA A 262 -0.75 31.99 11.39
C ALA A 262 -1.32 32.64 12.66
#